data_36972f49020edba2f801b95adac1d0a2
#
_entry.id   36972f49020edba2f801b95adac1d0a2
#
_cell.length_a   1.000
_cell.length_b   1.000
_cell.length_c   1.000
_cell.angle_alpha   90.00
_cell.angle_beta   90.00
_cell.angle_gamma   90.00
#
_symmetry.space_group_name_H-M   'P 1'
#
loop_
_entity.id
_entity.type
_entity.pdbx_description
1 polymer ?
#
loop_
_entity_poly.entity_id
_entity_poly.type
_entity_poly.pdbx_seq_one_letter_code
_entity_poly.pdbx_strand_id
1 'polypeptide(L)'
;MIHIRAFGPSYRPFAKGWNIDDMLDLKMIRSHPDRVREALKNRGNSLDLSEFERLDEERRTLLKSLEDLRYQRNTVSDVIASRKRSHEDASDMIADMKAVSAEIKAREVRLAVVQDGLEPIFLEMPNIPHESVPVGRDEGDNELVRTWGTIPEFDFEPQAHWDIGERLGILDFPRAAKIAGARFALYRGAGARLERALINFMLDVHTQEHGYTEILPPFMVNAESMTGTGQLPKFENDLFKIQGWDLYLIPTAEVPVTNIHRDEVLNDEDLPLYYTAYTPCFRSEAGSHGKDTRGLIRQHQFNKVELVKFTRPEESWDELERLTRDAEEILQRLELPYRVVNLCTGDLGFSSAKTYDLEVWLPGQGLYREISSCSNFLDFQARRAGIRFKKKGTSGTTLVHTLNGSGLAVGRTLVAILENNQEADGSVNIPVALRPYMVGKERIQPTAV
;
A
#
# COMPACT_ATOMS: atom_id res chain seq x y z
N MET A 1 -31.09 4.60 4.08
CA MET A 1 -30.72 4.33 5.50
C MET A 1 -29.40 3.58 5.46
N ILE A 2 -28.29 4.34 5.48
CA ILE A 2 -26.92 3.78 5.44
C ILE A 2 -26.66 3.23 6.84
N HIS A 3 -26.52 1.91 6.98
CA HIS A 3 -26.07 1.28 8.20
C HIS A 3 -24.58 1.63 8.42
N ILE A 4 -24.31 2.68 9.18
CA ILE A 4 -23.03 2.88 9.81
C ILE A 4 -22.87 1.71 10.80
N ARG A 5 -22.08 0.70 10.42
CA ARG A 5 -21.64 -0.34 11.37
C ARG A 5 -20.80 0.36 12.43
N ALA A 6 -21.35 0.47 13.64
CA ALA A 6 -20.59 0.89 14.79
C ALA A 6 -19.42 -0.10 14.96
N PHE A 7 -18.21 0.39 14.83
CA PHE A 7 -17.00 -0.35 15.17
C PHE A 7 -17.10 -0.78 16.64
N GLY A 8 -16.76 -2.05 16.90
CA GLY A 8 -16.77 -2.57 18.27
C GLY A 8 -15.84 -1.75 19.19
N PRO A 9 -16.05 -1.76 20.51
CA PRO A 9 -15.41 -0.85 21.48
C PRO A 9 -13.88 -0.98 21.62
N SER A 10 -13.19 -1.79 20.79
CA SER A 10 -11.75 -2.03 20.85
C SER A 10 -10.92 -1.43 19.71
N TYR A 11 -11.55 -0.86 18.67
CA TYR A 11 -10.81 -0.25 17.56
C TYR A 11 -10.73 1.27 17.76
N ARG A 12 -9.60 1.75 18.23
CA ARG A 12 -9.18 3.16 18.09
C ARG A 12 -8.07 3.17 17.05
N PRO A 13 -8.33 3.54 15.80
CA PRO A 13 -7.36 3.53 14.71
C PRO A 13 -6.18 4.48 14.93
N PHE A 14 -6.30 5.39 15.89
CA PHE A 14 -5.27 6.39 16.16
C PHE A 14 -4.78 6.32 17.60
N ALA A 15 -3.46 6.19 17.76
CA ALA A 15 -2.79 6.58 19.00
C ALA A 15 -3.05 8.08 19.27
N LYS A 16 -3.09 8.47 20.55
CA LYS A 16 -3.24 9.87 20.96
C LYS A 16 -2.20 10.75 20.23
N GLY A 17 -2.66 11.59 19.29
CA GLY A 17 -1.79 12.59 18.65
C GLY A 17 -1.98 12.79 17.15
N TRP A 18 -2.77 11.98 16.46
CA TRP A 18 -3.02 12.19 15.03
C TRP A 18 -3.92 13.41 14.82
N ASN A 19 -3.46 14.31 13.95
CA ASN A 19 -4.23 15.50 13.59
C ASN A 19 -4.95 15.21 12.28
N ILE A 20 -6.27 15.45 12.24
CA ILE A 20 -7.11 15.33 11.04
C ILE A 20 -6.52 16.12 9.85
N ASP A 21 -5.83 17.23 10.13
CA ASP A 21 -5.17 18.04 9.12
C ASP A 21 -4.02 17.31 8.38
N ASP A 22 -3.54 16.19 8.95
CA ASP A 22 -2.46 15.39 8.37
C ASP A 22 -2.94 14.21 7.49
N MET A 23 -4.25 13.90 7.43
CA MET A 23 -4.75 12.68 6.76
C MET A 23 -4.98 12.80 5.26
N LEU A 24 -5.42 13.96 4.78
CA LEU A 24 -5.59 14.33 3.37
C LEU A 24 -5.29 15.81 3.23
N ASP A 25 -4.96 16.24 2.02
CA ASP A 25 -4.78 17.67 1.75
C ASP A 25 -6.14 18.41 1.86
N LEU A 26 -6.50 18.78 3.09
CA LEU A 26 -7.72 19.55 3.36
C LEU A 26 -7.79 20.85 2.56
N LYS A 27 -6.62 21.46 2.26
CA LYS A 27 -6.58 22.68 1.44
C LYS A 27 -7.05 22.37 0.02
N MET A 28 -6.59 21.25 -0.54
CA MET A 28 -6.99 20.80 -1.86
C MET A 28 -8.48 20.47 -1.91
N ILE A 29 -9.01 19.72 -0.92
CA ILE A 29 -10.44 19.37 -0.87
C ILE A 29 -11.31 20.63 -0.78
N ARG A 30 -10.92 21.60 0.07
CA ARG A 30 -11.66 22.87 0.25
C ARG A 30 -11.60 23.78 -0.97
N SER A 31 -10.43 23.87 -1.62
CA SER A 31 -10.25 24.78 -2.75
C SER A 31 -10.76 24.22 -4.07
N HIS A 32 -10.84 22.89 -4.20
CA HIS A 32 -11.24 22.21 -5.43
C HIS A 32 -12.22 21.05 -5.17
N PRO A 33 -13.36 21.29 -4.49
CA PRO A 33 -14.30 20.22 -4.11
C PRO A 33 -14.86 19.48 -5.34
N ASP A 34 -15.08 20.17 -6.44
CA ASP A 34 -15.60 19.56 -7.67
C ASP A 34 -14.60 18.57 -8.28
N ARG A 35 -13.29 18.88 -8.23
CA ARG A 35 -12.24 17.95 -8.66
C ARG A 35 -12.24 16.67 -7.81
N VAL A 36 -12.47 16.80 -6.50
CA VAL A 36 -12.56 15.64 -5.62
C VAL A 36 -13.81 14.81 -5.91
N ARG A 37 -14.97 15.46 -6.12
CA ARG A 37 -16.21 14.77 -6.51
C ARG A 37 -16.04 14.01 -7.83
N GLU A 38 -15.42 14.64 -8.83
CA GLU A 38 -15.12 14.01 -10.10
C GLU A 38 -14.17 12.80 -9.94
N ALA A 39 -13.10 12.95 -9.17
CA ALA A 39 -12.17 11.86 -8.87
C ALA A 39 -12.88 10.68 -8.19
N LEU A 40 -13.71 10.93 -7.17
CA LEU A 40 -14.52 9.90 -6.51
C LEU A 40 -15.45 9.19 -7.50
N LYS A 41 -16.16 9.96 -8.33
CA LYS A 41 -17.04 9.43 -9.38
C LYS A 41 -16.28 8.54 -10.37
N ASN A 42 -15.14 9.01 -10.86
CA ASN A 42 -14.31 8.27 -11.82
C ASN A 42 -13.73 6.97 -11.23
N ARG A 43 -13.52 6.93 -9.91
CA ARG A 43 -13.11 5.73 -9.17
C ARG A 43 -14.31 4.82 -8.76
N GLY A 44 -15.51 5.12 -9.21
CA GLY A 44 -16.71 4.37 -8.79
C GLY A 44 -16.99 4.45 -7.27
N ASN A 45 -16.44 5.46 -6.59
CA ASN A 45 -16.62 5.64 -5.15
C ASN A 45 -17.90 6.45 -4.86
N SER A 46 -18.73 5.95 -3.95
CA SER A 46 -20.03 6.56 -3.59
C SER A 46 -19.94 7.51 -2.37
N LEU A 47 -18.75 7.88 -1.91
CA LEU A 47 -18.59 8.79 -0.77
C LEU A 47 -19.23 10.15 -1.08
N ASP A 48 -20.16 10.57 -0.21
CA ASP A 48 -20.78 11.90 -0.30
C ASP A 48 -19.95 12.91 0.50
N LEU A 49 -19.46 13.95 -0.18
CA LEU A 49 -18.68 15.01 0.44
C LEU A 49 -19.53 16.00 1.25
N SER A 50 -20.86 15.97 1.16
CA SER A 50 -21.73 16.92 1.85
C SER A 50 -21.56 16.87 3.36
N GLU A 51 -21.43 15.68 3.94
CA GLU A 51 -21.20 15.49 5.36
C GLU A 51 -19.81 15.99 5.78
N PHE A 52 -18.79 15.71 4.96
CA PHE A 52 -17.46 16.29 5.15
C PHE A 52 -17.51 17.82 5.17
N GLU A 53 -18.12 18.45 4.18
CA GLU A 53 -18.21 19.90 4.05
C GLU A 53 -18.89 20.51 5.28
N ARG A 54 -19.99 19.92 5.73
CA ARG A 54 -20.73 20.35 6.93
C ARG A 54 -19.87 20.26 8.21
N LEU A 55 -19.23 19.13 8.42
CA LEU A 55 -18.39 18.89 9.62
C LEU A 55 -17.12 19.75 9.61
N ASP A 56 -16.50 19.94 8.44
CA ASP A 56 -15.30 20.76 8.30
C ASP A 56 -15.61 22.28 8.54
N GLU A 57 -16.74 22.75 8.06
CA GLU A 57 -17.18 24.13 8.34
C GLU A 57 -17.45 24.33 9.84
N GLU A 58 -18.13 23.39 10.48
CA GLU A 58 -18.37 23.43 11.92
C GLU A 58 -17.05 23.38 12.70
N ARG A 59 -16.11 22.52 12.31
CA ARG A 59 -14.77 22.41 12.91
C ARG A 59 -14.02 23.74 12.84
N ARG A 60 -13.98 24.38 11.66
CA ARG A 60 -13.30 25.67 11.48
C ARG A 60 -13.93 26.77 12.36
N THR A 61 -15.24 26.81 12.43
CA THR A 61 -15.98 27.76 13.26
C THR A 61 -15.65 27.57 14.75
N LEU A 62 -15.62 26.30 15.21
CA LEU A 62 -15.26 25.95 16.57
C LEU A 62 -13.81 26.32 16.92
N LEU A 63 -12.85 26.00 16.01
CA LEU A 63 -11.44 26.34 16.20
C LEU A 63 -11.21 27.84 16.33
N LYS A 64 -11.81 28.65 15.44
CA LYS A 64 -11.72 30.11 15.51
C LYS A 64 -12.28 30.63 16.79
N SER A 65 -13.46 30.18 17.17
CA SER A 65 -14.10 30.60 18.39
C SER A 65 -13.35 30.19 19.66
N LEU A 66 -12.71 29.00 19.67
CA LEU A 66 -11.85 28.59 20.79
C LEU A 66 -10.60 29.46 20.89
N GLU A 67 -10.00 29.86 19.77
CA GLU A 67 -8.87 30.78 19.74
C GLU A 67 -9.25 32.14 20.33
N ASP A 68 -10.38 32.72 19.89
CA ASP A 68 -10.90 34.00 20.40
C ASP A 68 -11.18 33.96 21.92
N LEU A 69 -11.84 32.90 22.38
CA LEU A 69 -12.15 32.74 23.82
C LEU A 69 -10.88 32.53 24.67
N ARG A 70 -9.91 31.76 24.15
CA ARG A 70 -8.63 31.55 24.83
C ARG A 70 -7.82 32.84 24.91
N TYR A 71 -7.81 33.63 23.84
CA TYR A 71 -7.19 34.96 23.83
C TYR A 71 -7.84 35.88 24.87
N GLN A 72 -9.19 35.98 24.88
CA GLN A 72 -9.94 36.76 25.85
C GLN A 72 -9.61 36.33 27.28
N ARG A 73 -9.66 35.03 27.57
CA ARG A 73 -9.33 34.50 28.90
C ARG A 73 -7.92 34.87 29.33
N ASN A 74 -6.92 34.73 28.46
CA ASN A 74 -5.54 35.05 28.79
C ASN A 74 -5.36 36.53 29.07
N THR A 75 -5.90 37.43 28.21
CA THR A 75 -5.82 38.88 28.37
C THR A 75 -6.48 39.34 29.68
N VAL A 76 -7.68 38.83 29.96
CA VAL A 76 -8.41 39.22 31.19
C VAL A 76 -7.74 38.64 32.44
N SER A 77 -7.13 37.46 32.35
CA SER A 77 -6.37 36.85 33.45
C SER A 77 -5.18 37.71 33.87
N ASP A 78 -4.48 38.34 32.91
CA ASP A 78 -3.37 39.27 33.18
C ASP A 78 -3.89 40.54 33.91
N VAL A 79 -5.05 41.08 33.50
CA VAL A 79 -5.71 42.23 34.17
C VAL A 79 -6.13 41.86 35.58
N ILE A 80 -6.75 40.68 35.78
CA ILE A 80 -7.13 40.21 37.12
C ILE A 80 -5.89 40.09 38.02
N ALA A 81 -4.79 39.53 37.48
CA ALA A 81 -3.55 39.41 38.23
C ALA A 81 -2.95 40.79 38.62
N SER A 82 -3.07 41.79 37.74
CA SER A 82 -2.64 43.17 38.03
C SER A 82 -3.50 43.81 39.11
N ARG A 83 -4.83 43.74 39.00
CA ARG A 83 -5.75 44.29 39.99
C ARG A 83 -5.56 43.66 41.38
N LYS A 84 -5.39 42.34 41.44
CA LYS A 84 -5.12 41.65 42.72
C LYS A 84 -3.81 42.15 43.37
N ARG A 85 -2.78 42.43 42.57
CA ARG A 85 -1.51 42.99 43.07
C ARG A 85 -1.68 44.42 43.62
N SER A 86 -2.60 45.19 43.01
CA SER A 86 -2.96 46.55 43.47
C SER A 86 -4.02 46.58 44.58
N HIS A 87 -4.45 45.40 45.08
CA HIS A 87 -5.54 45.26 46.08
C HIS A 87 -6.90 45.82 45.60
N GLU A 88 -7.15 45.86 44.29
CA GLU A 88 -8.41 46.25 43.69
C GLU A 88 -9.35 45.05 43.56
N ASP A 89 -10.66 45.31 43.62
CA ASP A 89 -11.66 44.27 43.41
C ASP A 89 -11.68 43.78 41.95
N ALA A 90 -11.67 42.45 41.76
CA ALA A 90 -11.72 41.79 40.48
C ALA A 90 -12.81 40.69 40.45
N SER A 91 -13.78 40.71 41.38
CA SER A 91 -14.76 39.64 41.57
C SER A 91 -15.63 39.40 40.34
N ASP A 92 -16.12 40.47 39.69
CA ASP A 92 -16.93 40.37 38.47
C ASP A 92 -16.14 39.78 37.31
N MET A 93 -14.89 40.21 37.11
CA MET A 93 -14.03 39.68 36.07
C MET A 93 -13.71 38.21 36.30
N ILE A 94 -13.59 37.76 37.54
CA ILE A 94 -13.36 36.36 37.88
C ILE A 94 -14.60 35.52 37.55
N ALA A 95 -15.81 36.04 37.83
CA ALA A 95 -17.07 35.40 37.51
C ALA A 95 -17.25 35.25 35.99
N ASP A 96 -16.95 36.30 35.20
CA ASP A 96 -16.98 36.28 33.74
C ASP A 96 -15.99 35.27 33.18
N MET A 97 -14.77 35.20 33.70
CA MET A 97 -13.76 34.25 33.24
C MET A 97 -14.10 32.80 33.59
N LYS A 98 -14.88 32.57 34.64
CA LYS A 98 -15.44 31.25 34.95
C LYS A 98 -16.45 30.83 33.89
N ALA A 99 -17.31 31.74 33.42
CA ALA A 99 -18.25 31.50 32.32
C ALA A 99 -17.52 31.22 31.01
N VAL A 100 -16.53 32.07 30.66
CA VAL A 100 -15.67 31.85 29.45
C VAL A 100 -14.97 30.50 29.51
N SER A 101 -14.46 30.09 30.67
CA SER A 101 -13.80 28.80 30.83
C SER A 101 -14.76 27.60 30.64
N ALA A 102 -16.02 27.76 31.12
CA ALA A 102 -17.06 26.76 30.89
C ALA A 102 -17.42 26.64 29.39
N GLU A 103 -17.49 27.78 28.69
CA GLU A 103 -17.76 27.83 27.26
C GLU A 103 -16.63 27.21 26.44
N ILE A 104 -15.37 27.49 26.79
CA ILE A 104 -14.19 26.82 26.15
C ILE A 104 -14.33 25.29 26.27
N LYS A 105 -14.62 24.79 27.48
CA LYS A 105 -14.77 23.34 27.71
C LYS A 105 -15.91 22.75 26.90
N ALA A 106 -17.05 23.42 26.79
CA ALA A 106 -18.19 22.96 26.01
C ALA A 106 -17.84 22.87 24.51
N ARG A 107 -17.12 23.88 23.98
CA ARG A 107 -16.67 23.89 22.58
C ARG A 107 -15.58 22.85 22.30
N GLU A 108 -14.67 22.59 23.23
CA GLU A 108 -13.68 21.51 23.12
C GLU A 108 -14.36 20.14 23.05
N VAL A 109 -15.40 19.89 23.86
CA VAL A 109 -16.18 18.65 23.76
C VAL A 109 -16.87 18.53 22.40
N ARG A 110 -17.48 19.65 21.92
CA ARG A 110 -18.13 19.63 20.59
C ARG A 110 -17.13 19.43 19.47
N LEU A 111 -15.96 20.06 19.56
CA LEU A 111 -14.87 19.87 18.58
C LEU A 111 -14.42 18.41 18.52
N ALA A 112 -14.28 17.74 19.65
CA ALA A 112 -13.95 16.31 19.67
C ALA A 112 -15.02 15.47 18.94
N VAL A 113 -16.31 15.72 19.18
CA VAL A 113 -17.41 15.02 18.46
C VAL A 113 -17.35 15.26 16.96
N VAL A 114 -17.07 16.49 16.52
CA VAL A 114 -16.93 16.81 15.09
C VAL A 114 -15.71 16.13 14.48
N GLN A 115 -14.60 16.06 15.20
CA GLN A 115 -13.40 15.36 14.78
C GLN A 115 -13.62 13.84 14.67
N ASP A 116 -14.28 13.25 15.67
CA ASP A 116 -14.67 11.82 15.63
C ASP A 116 -15.59 11.50 14.43
N GLY A 117 -16.42 12.47 14.00
CA GLY A 117 -17.26 12.32 12.81
C GLY A 117 -16.51 12.46 11.48
N LEU A 118 -15.45 13.25 11.44
CA LEU A 118 -14.62 13.43 10.23
C LEU A 118 -13.68 12.25 9.97
N GLU A 119 -13.19 11.62 11.03
CA GLU A 119 -12.20 10.53 10.94
C GLU A 119 -12.62 9.38 9.99
N PRO A 120 -13.82 8.77 10.10
CA PRO A 120 -14.24 7.71 9.20
C PRO A 120 -14.29 8.16 7.74
N ILE A 121 -14.70 9.40 7.48
CA ILE A 121 -14.78 9.96 6.12
C ILE A 121 -13.39 9.99 5.48
N PHE A 122 -12.39 10.45 6.23
CA PHE A 122 -11.01 10.49 5.73
C PHE A 122 -10.41 9.09 5.52
N LEU A 123 -10.74 8.13 6.39
CA LEU A 123 -10.26 6.77 6.27
C LEU A 123 -10.83 6.06 5.04
N GLU A 124 -12.06 6.40 4.63
CA GLU A 124 -12.74 5.83 3.46
C GLU A 124 -12.46 6.60 2.16
N MET A 125 -11.85 7.77 2.23
CA MET A 125 -11.56 8.58 1.04
C MET A 125 -10.31 8.05 0.34
N PRO A 126 -10.41 7.61 -0.94
CA PRO A 126 -9.26 7.14 -1.70
C PRO A 126 -8.36 8.31 -2.11
N ASN A 127 -7.13 7.99 -2.51
CA ASN A 127 -6.23 8.98 -3.10
C ASN A 127 -6.81 9.53 -4.43
N ILE A 128 -6.41 10.75 -4.78
CA ILE A 128 -6.86 11.41 -6.01
C ILE A 128 -5.98 10.94 -7.17
N PRO A 129 -6.58 10.40 -8.25
CA PRO A 129 -5.83 10.01 -9.43
C PRO A 129 -5.10 11.19 -10.06
N HIS A 130 -3.89 10.93 -10.56
CA HIS A 130 -3.16 11.89 -11.38
C HIS A 130 -3.87 12.08 -12.73
N GLU A 131 -3.71 13.24 -13.36
CA GLU A 131 -4.37 13.59 -14.63
C GLU A 131 -3.99 12.66 -15.80
N SER A 132 -2.83 11.99 -15.73
CA SER A 132 -2.38 11.01 -16.73
C SER A 132 -2.96 9.61 -16.54
N VAL A 133 -3.86 9.41 -15.57
CA VAL A 133 -4.57 8.14 -15.36
C VAL A 133 -5.78 8.10 -16.26
N PRO A 134 -5.95 7.09 -17.13
CA PRO A 134 -7.10 6.98 -17.99
C PRO A 134 -8.39 6.82 -17.18
N VAL A 135 -9.46 7.47 -17.61
CA VAL A 135 -10.78 7.29 -16.98
C VAL A 135 -11.40 6.01 -17.52
N GLY A 136 -11.71 5.08 -16.64
CA GLY A 136 -12.26 3.78 -16.99
C GLY A 136 -12.98 3.11 -15.81
N ARG A 137 -13.61 1.94 -16.04
CA ARG A 137 -14.45 1.24 -15.06
C ARG A 137 -13.74 0.06 -14.40
N ASP A 138 -12.96 -0.69 -15.19
CA ASP A 138 -12.34 -1.94 -14.77
C ASP A 138 -11.08 -2.22 -15.60
N GLU A 139 -10.48 -3.41 -15.41
CA GLU A 139 -9.25 -3.85 -16.08
C GLU A 139 -9.30 -3.79 -17.62
N GLY A 140 -10.50 -3.84 -18.21
CA GLY A 140 -10.68 -3.74 -19.66
C GLY A 140 -10.41 -2.35 -20.23
N ASP A 141 -10.44 -1.33 -19.38
CA ASP A 141 -10.20 0.08 -19.76
C ASP A 141 -8.75 0.51 -19.45
N ASN A 142 -7.88 -0.40 -19.00
CA ASN A 142 -6.46 -0.11 -18.76
C ASN A 142 -5.73 0.16 -20.07
N GLU A 143 -4.83 1.13 -20.06
CA GLU A 143 -4.07 1.56 -21.24
C GLU A 143 -2.79 0.75 -21.40
N LEU A 144 -2.62 0.10 -22.56
CA LEU A 144 -1.36 -0.56 -22.91
C LEU A 144 -0.26 0.48 -23.15
N VAL A 145 0.80 0.46 -22.34
CA VAL A 145 1.93 1.39 -22.45
C VAL A 145 3.01 0.85 -23.36
N ARG A 146 3.42 -0.43 -23.15
CA ARG A 146 4.45 -1.12 -23.93
C ARG A 146 4.41 -2.63 -23.75
N THR A 147 5.05 -3.33 -24.67
CA THR A 147 5.28 -4.77 -24.60
C THR A 147 6.77 -5.07 -24.74
N TRP A 148 7.20 -6.20 -24.19
CA TRP A 148 8.57 -6.70 -24.33
C TRP A 148 8.61 -8.22 -24.48
N GLY A 149 9.59 -8.70 -25.25
CA GLY A 149 9.81 -10.12 -25.49
C GLY A 149 8.93 -10.69 -26.60
N THR A 150 9.22 -11.92 -26.98
CA THR A 150 8.46 -12.67 -27.98
C THR A 150 7.72 -13.79 -27.28
N ILE A 151 6.42 -13.88 -27.52
CA ILE A 151 5.61 -15.00 -27.01
C ILE A 151 6.13 -16.29 -27.65
N PRO A 152 6.48 -17.32 -26.85
CA PRO A 152 6.99 -18.57 -27.38
C PRO A 152 5.92 -19.31 -28.19
N GLU A 153 6.33 -19.85 -29.34
CA GLU A 153 5.52 -20.76 -30.13
C GLU A 153 5.90 -22.19 -29.78
N PHE A 154 4.92 -23.04 -29.52
CA PHE A 154 5.10 -24.45 -29.20
C PHE A 154 4.55 -25.32 -30.35
N ASP A 155 5.24 -26.40 -30.65
CA ASP A 155 4.77 -27.46 -31.59
C ASP A 155 3.89 -28.50 -30.86
N PHE A 156 3.57 -28.26 -29.59
CA PHE A 156 2.70 -29.06 -28.74
C PHE A 156 1.73 -28.13 -27.96
N GLU A 157 0.69 -28.70 -27.38
CA GLU A 157 -0.24 -27.94 -26.52
C GLU A 157 0.43 -27.58 -25.18
N PRO A 158 0.65 -26.29 -24.89
CA PRO A 158 1.30 -25.87 -23.66
C PRO A 158 0.42 -26.17 -22.45
N GLN A 159 1.03 -26.76 -21.41
CA GLN A 159 0.36 -27.13 -20.17
C GLN A 159 0.42 -26.01 -19.16
N ALA A 160 -0.57 -25.97 -18.28
CA ALA A 160 -0.60 -25.04 -17.17
C ALA A 160 0.39 -25.48 -16.05
N HIS A 161 0.90 -24.50 -15.31
CA HIS A 161 1.93 -24.71 -14.29
C HIS A 161 1.57 -25.74 -13.21
N TRP A 162 0.31 -25.93 -12.88
CA TRP A 162 -0.11 -26.96 -11.90
C TRP A 162 0.09 -28.36 -12.43
N ASP A 163 -0.22 -28.64 -13.70
CA ASP A 163 -0.01 -29.93 -14.32
C ASP A 163 1.49 -30.21 -14.51
N ILE A 164 2.26 -29.20 -14.95
CA ILE A 164 3.72 -29.26 -15.05
C ILE A 164 4.35 -29.55 -13.68
N GLY A 165 3.95 -28.79 -12.66
CA GLY A 165 4.51 -28.88 -11.31
C GLY A 165 4.23 -30.22 -10.63
N GLU A 166 3.03 -30.79 -10.80
CA GLU A 166 2.67 -32.11 -10.29
C GLU A 166 3.44 -33.21 -11.04
N ARG A 167 3.51 -33.17 -12.36
CA ARG A 167 4.28 -34.13 -13.20
C ARG A 167 5.77 -34.14 -12.84
N LEU A 168 6.37 -32.98 -12.64
CA LEU A 168 7.75 -32.84 -12.20
C LEU A 168 7.97 -33.20 -10.71
N GLY A 169 6.91 -33.40 -9.95
CA GLY A 169 6.97 -33.67 -8.50
C GLY A 169 7.50 -32.48 -7.68
N ILE A 170 7.41 -31.26 -8.22
CA ILE A 170 7.93 -30.03 -7.58
C ILE A 170 6.86 -29.23 -6.86
N LEU A 171 5.57 -29.45 -7.18
CA LEU A 171 4.41 -28.90 -6.49
C LEU A 171 3.54 -30.03 -5.96
N ASP A 172 2.97 -29.86 -4.74
CA ASP A 172 2.14 -30.85 -4.07
C ASP A 172 0.93 -30.17 -3.40
N PHE A 173 -0.08 -29.89 -4.20
CA PHE A 173 -1.30 -29.24 -3.71
C PHE A 173 -2.13 -30.10 -2.75
N PRO A 174 -2.26 -31.46 -2.95
CA PRO A 174 -2.99 -32.29 -2.00
C PRO A 174 -2.39 -32.28 -0.59
N ARG A 175 -1.05 -32.32 -0.47
CA ARG A 175 -0.40 -32.24 0.85
C ARG A 175 -0.47 -30.83 1.44
N ALA A 176 -0.38 -29.78 0.64
CA ALA A 176 -0.59 -28.42 1.08
C ALA A 176 -2.00 -28.24 1.68
N ALA A 177 -3.03 -28.75 0.98
CA ALA A 177 -4.42 -28.71 1.44
C ALA A 177 -4.63 -29.49 2.74
N LYS A 178 -3.93 -30.62 2.93
CA LYS A 178 -3.97 -31.38 4.18
C LYS A 178 -3.37 -30.59 5.37
N ILE A 179 -2.36 -29.73 5.12
CA ILE A 179 -1.67 -28.97 6.14
C ILE A 179 -2.46 -27.71 6.52
N ALA A 180 -2.97 -26.97 5.52
CA ALA A 180 -3.47 -25.62 5.74
C ALA A 180 -4.80 -25.30 5.03
N GLY A 181 -5.35 -26.22 4.24
CA GLY A 181 -6.57 -26.00 3.46
C GLY A 181 -6.29 -25.60 2.00
N ALA A 182 -7.32 -25.13 1.31
CA ALA A 182 -7.22 -24.68 -0.07
C ALA A 182 -6.38 -23.40 -0.20
N ARG A 183 -5.91 -23.09 -1.42
CA ARG A 183 -5.11 -21.88 -1.73
C ARG A 183 -3.77 -21.79 -0.99
N PHE A 184 -3.21 -22.92 -0.59
CA PHE A 184 -1.81 -23.06 -0.13
C PHE A 184 -1.06 -23.97 -1.09
N ALA A 185 0.24 -23.75 -1.21
CA ALA A 185 1.13 -24.58 -2.03
C ALA A 185 2.24 -25.20 -1.20
N LEU A 186 2.64 -26.42 -1.56
CA LEU A 186 3.81 -27.08 -1.02
C LEU A 186 4.82 -27.29 -2.18
N TYR A 187 5.93 -26.60 -2.07
CA TYR A 187 7.05 -26.74 -2.99
C TYR A 187 7.99 -27.86 -2.54
N ARG A 188 8.48 -28.68 -3.47
CA ARG A 188 9.37 -29.80 -3.16
C ARG A 188 10.62 -29.80 -4.04
N GLY A 189 11.74 -30.26 -3.52
CA GLY A 189 12.96 -30.50 -4.28
C GLY A 189 13.40 -29.33 -5.14
N ALA A 190 13.39 -29.50 -6.46
CA ALA A 190 13.76 -28.48 -7.43
C ALA A 190 12.81 -27.26 -7.40
N GLY A 191 11.52 -27.45 -7.11
CA GLY A 191 10.56 -26.35 -6.99
C GLY A 191 10.87 -25.44 -5.81
N ALA A 192 11.12 -26.02 -4.60
CA ALA A 192 11.52 -25.23 -3.43
C ALA A 192 12.87 -24.52 -3.64
N ARG A 193 13.79 -25.15 -4.41
CA ARG A 193 15.05 -24.49 -4.78
C ARG A 193 14.82 -23.34 -5.76
N LEU A 194 13.95 -23.52 -6.78
CA LEU A 194 13.64 -22.49 -7.76
C LEU A 194 12.99 -21.27 -7.10
N GLU A 195 12.05 -21.48 -6.17
CA GLU A 195 11.44 -20.41 -5.37
C GLU A 195 12.52 -19.59 -4.65
N ARG A 196 13.42 -20.25 -3.93
CA ARG A 196 14.54 -19.58 -3.25
C ARG A 196 15.54 -18.95 -4.21
N ALA A 197 15.79 -19.57 -5.36
CA ALA A 197 16.69 -19.04 -6.40
C ALA A 197 16.15 -17.71 -6.95
N LEU A 198 14.85 -17.63 -7.19
CA LEU A 198 14.18 -16.40 -7.61
C LEU A 198 14.29 -15.29 -6.56
N ILE A 199 14.03 -15.61 -5.29
CA ILE A 199 14.17 -14.65 -4.19
C ILE A 199 15.58 -14.06 -4.15
N ASN A 200 16.61 -14.93 -4.14
CA ASN A 200 18.00 -14.49 -4.07
C ASN A 200 18.40 -13.69 -5.31
N PHE A 201 18.02 -14.14 -6.49
CA PHE A 201 18.30 -13.45 -7.76
C PHE A 201 17.70 -12.05 -7.77
N MET A 202 16.42 -11.89 -7.40
CA MET A 202 15.75 -10.60 -7.36
C MET A 202 16.40 -9.65 -6.34
N LEU A 203 16.71 -10.14 -5.12
CA LEU A 203 17.39 -9.36 -4.10
C LEU A 203 18.79 -8.93 -4.54
N ASP A 204 19.58 -9.83 -5.13
CA ASP A 204 20.92 -9.53 -5.61
C ASP A 204 20.91 -8.43 -6.69
N VAL A 205 19.99 -8.53 -7.67
CA VAL A 205 19.85 -7.49 -8.71
C VAL A 205 19.47 -6.15 -8.10
N HIS A 206 18.45 -6.11 -7.24
CA HIS A 206 17.99 -4.85 -6.67
C HIS A 206 19.02 -4.22 -5.73
N THR A 207 19.76 -5.01 -4.97
CA THR A 207 20.75 -4.47 -4.02
C THR A 207 22.08 -4.12 -4.67
N GLN A 208 22.54 -4.91 -5.65
CA GLN A 208 23.87 -4.71 -6.22
C GLN A 208 23.87 -3.75 -7.42
N GLU A 209 22.75 -3.67 -8.16
CA GLU A 209 22.70 -2.91 -9.40
C GLU A 209 21.72 -1.74 -9.38
N HIS A 210 20.57 -1.88 -8.69
CA HIS A 210 19.56 -0.83 -8.64
C HIS A 210 19.69 0.10 -7.44
N GLY A 211 20.65 -0.18 -6.51
CA GLY A 211 20.95 0.67 -5.38
C GLY A 211 19.98 0.61 -4.20
N TYR A 212 19.17 -0.45 -4.12
CA TYR A 212 18.27 -0.64 -2.97
C TYR A 212 19.04 -1.20 -1.77
N THR A 213 18.64 -0.76 -0.58
CA THR A 213 19.06 -1.35 0.69
C THR A 213 18.11 -2.48 1.07
N GLU A 214 18.64 -3.68 1.29
CA GLU A 214 17.84 -4.82 1.74
C GLU A 214 17.38 -4.66 3.19
N ILE A 215 16.09 -4.90 3.42
CA ILE A 215 15.45 -4.87 4.74
C ILE A 215 14.79 -6.22 5.02
N LEU A 216 14.99 -6.76 6.21
CA LEU A 216 14.22 -7.90 6.72
C LEU A 216 13.29 -7.43 7.85
N PRO A 217 12.05 -7.05 7.52
CA PRO A 217 11.12 -6.50 8.50
C PRO A 217 10.36 -7.59 9.26
N PRO A 218 9.68 -7.25 10.38
CA PRO A 218 8.68 -8.13 10.98
C PRO A 218 7.56 -8.49 10.00
N PHE A 219 7.07 -9.75 10.06
CA PHE A 219 5.95 -10.23 9.22
C PHE A 219 4.59 -10.09 9.92
N MET A 220 4.58 -9.61 11.14
CA MET A 220 3.40 -9.20 11.90
C MET A 220 3.56 -7.74 12.30
N VAL A 221 2.52 -6.95 12.07
CA VAL A 221 2.53 -5.51 12.35
C VAL A 221 1.28 -5.10 13.12
N ASN A 222 1.33 -3.97 13.82
CA ASN A 222 0.20 -3.41 14.54
C ASN A 222 -0.81 -2.72 13.59
N ALA A 223 -2.01 -2.42 14.11
CA ALA A 223 -3.06 -1.75 13.36
C ALA A 223 -2.63 -0.37 12.82
N GLU A 224 -1.79 0.37 13.55
CA GLU A 224 -1.28 1.66 13.10
C GLU A 224 -0.47 1.54 11.81
N SER A 225 0.38 0.52 11.71
CA SER A 225 1.15 0.28 10.48
C SER A 225 0.24 -0.07 9.29
N MET A 226 -0.82 -0.84 9.52
CA MET A 226 -1.83 -1.14 8.49
C MET A 226 -2.61 0.11 8.06
N THR A 227 -2.90 1.01 9.00
CA THR A 227 -3.57 2.29 8.71
C THR A 227 -2.66 3.25 7.96
N GLY A 228 -1.37 3.30 8.33
CA GLY A 228 -0.35 4.16 7.71
C GLY A 228 -0.22 3.95 6.20
N THR A 229 -0.39 2.72 5.72
CA THR A 229 -0.36 2.39 4.29
C THR A 229 -1.74 2.32 3.62
N GLY A 230 -2.83 2.51 4.39
CA GLY A 230 -4.20 2.52 3.86
C GLY A 230 -4.86 1.14 3.76
N GLN A 231 -4.29 0.10 4.39
CA GLN A 231 -4.91 -1.23 4.45
C GLN A 231 -6.12 -1.24 5.38
N LEU A 232 -6.00 -0.62 6.56
CA LEU A 232 -7.11 -0.43 7.48
C LEU A 232 -7.72 0.98 7.35
N PRO A 233 -9.03 1.09 7.61
CA PRO A 233 -10.01 0.04 7.96
C PRO A 233 -10.57 -0.71 6.75
N LYS A 234 -10.40 -0.19 5.53
CA LYS A 234 -11.12 -0.59 4.32
C LYS A 234 -11.00 -2.08 3.98
N PHE A 235 -9.81 -2.64 4.13
CA PHE A 235 -9.48 -4.01 3.73
C PHE A 235 -9.37 -4.98 4.91
N GLU A 236 -9.99 -4.67 6.06
CA GLU A 236 -9.89 -5.54 7.26
C GLU A 236 -10.31 -6.99 6.98
N ASN A 237 -11.31 -7.21 6.11
CA ASN A 237 -11.78 -8.55 5.75
C ASN A 237 -10.76 -9.35 4.91
N ASP A 238 -9.82 -8.67 4.25
CA ASP A 238 -8.76 -9.28 3.44
C ASP A 238 -7.48 -9.57 4.24
N LEU A 239 -7.46 -9.20 5.52
CA LEU A 239 -6.31 -9.38 6.41
C LEU A 239 -6.50 -10.56 7.37
N PHE A 240 -5.39 -11.21 7.73
CA PHE A 240 -5.34 -12.16 8.84
C PHE A 240 -4.96 -11.43 10.13
N LYS A 241 -5.91 -11.30 11.04
CA LYS A 241 -5.71 -10.74 12.38
C LYS A 241 -5.35 -11.83 13.39
N ILE A 242 -4.38 -11.57 14.25
CA ILE A 242 -3.98 -12.48 15.31
C ILE A 242 -4.96 -12.35 16.49
N GLN A 243 -5.64 -13.43 16.82
CA GLN A 243 -6.62 -13.44 17.91
C GLN A 243 -5.94 -13.11 19.26
N GLY A 244 -6.48 -12.16 20.00
CA GLY A 244 -5.98 -11.75 21.31
C GLY A 244 -4.81 -10.77 21.29
N TRP A 245 -4.35 -10.35 20.10
CA TRP A 245 -3.27 -9.39 19.90
C TRP A 245 -3.71 -8.27 18.94
N ASP A 246 -3.16 -7.09 19.10
CA ASP A 246 -3.30 -6.02 18.12
C ASP A 246 -2.24 -6.17 17.02
N LEU A 247 -2.24 -7.33 16.38
CA LEU A 247 -1.29 -7.69 15.32
C LEU A 247 -2.02 -8.33 14.14
N TYR A 248 -1.47 -8.09 12.96
CA TYR A 248 -1.92 -8.62 11.68
C TYR A 248 -0.74 -9.25 10.94
N LEU A 249 -0.96 -10.35 10.23
CA LEU A 249 0.00 -10.84 9.23
C LEU A 249 0.03 -9.88 8.05
N ILE A 250 1.21 -9.56 7.56
CA ILE A 250 1.38 -8.57 6.47
C ILE A 250 0.84 -9.08 5.14
N PRO A 251 0.05 -8.29 4.38
CA PRO A 251 -0.37 -8.63 3.02
C PRO A 251 0.70 -8.33 1.97
N THR A 252 1.72 -7.56 2.34
CA THR A 252 2.84 -7.08 1.52
C THR A 252 3.92 -6.48 2.43
N ALA A 253 5.18 -6.53 2.02
CA ALA A 253 6.27 -5.86 2.71
C ALA A 253 6.18 -4.32 2.66
N GLU A 254 5.38 -3.77 1.75
CA GLU A 254 5.03 -2.35 1.73
C GLU A 254 4.67 -1.85 3.14
N VAL A 255 3.83 -2.60 3.87
CA VAL A 255 3.32 -2.17 5.17
C VAL A 255 4.45 -1.96 6.19
N PRO A 256 5.27 -2.96 6.53
CA PRO A 256 6.34 -2.75 7.51
C PRO A 256 7.43 -1.80 7.00
N VAL A 257 7.81 -1.87 5.71
CA VAL A 257 8.92 -1.07 5.17
C VAL A 257 8.55 0.42 5.10
N THR A 258 7.34 0.76 4.67
CA THR A 258 6.88 2.16 4.68
C THR A 258 6.82 2.72 6.11
N ASN A 259 6.45 1.90 7.09
CA ASN A 259 6.34 2.31 8.49
C ASN A 259 7.68 2.35 9.25
N ILE A 260 8.82 2.02 8.63
CA ILE A 260 10.16 2.21 9.24
C ILE A 260 10.32 3.68 9.67
N HIS A 261 9.87 4.60 8.82
CA HIS A 261 10.01 6.04 9.05
C HIS A 261 8.73 6.71 9.61
N ARG A 262 7.81 5.92 10.18
CA ARG A 262 6.59 6.49 10.78
C ARG A 262 6.95 7.48 11.90
N ASP A 263 6.30 8.66 11.86
CA ASP A 263 6.51 9.78 12.79
C ASP A 263 7.94 10.37 12.77
N GLU A 264 8.68 10.18 11.67
CA GLU A 264 10.03 10.70 11.51
C GLU A 264 10.11 11.92 10.59
N VAL A 265 11.13 12.74 10.86
CA VAL A 265 11.53 13.84 9.99
C VAL A 265 12.91 13.49 9.41
N LEU A 266 12.92 13.09 8.14
CA LEU A 266 14.12 12.73 7.40
C LEU A 266 14.95 13.97 7.04
N ASN A 267 16.26 13.79 6.77
CA ASN A 267 17.05 14.84 6.19
C ASN A 267 16.87 14.88 4.67
N ASP A 268 16.80 16.07 4.09
CA ASP A 268 16.72 16.26 2.64
C ASP A 268 17.85 15.57 1.87
N GLU A 269 19.05 15.56 2.43
CA GLU A 269 20.26 14.96 1.82
C GLU A 269 20.22 13.42 1.77
N ASP A 270 19.36 12.78 2.57
CA ASP A 270 19.21 11.32 2.58
C ASP A 270 18.23 10.84 1.48
N LEU A 271 17.41 11.75 0.91
CA LEU A 271 16.43 11.40 -0.13
C LEU A 271 17.06 11.45 -1.54
N PRO A 272 16.63 10.54 -2.44
CA PRO A 272 15.64 9.47 -2.24
C PRO A 272 16.20 8.26 -1.50
N LEU A 273 15.37 7.60 -0.68
CA LEU A 273 15.68 6.32 -0.03
C LEU A 273 15.04 5.17 -0.80
N TYR A 274 15.80 4.09 -1.03
CA TYR A 274 15.35 2.88 -1.72
C TYR A 274 15.52 1.66 -0.81
N TYR A 275 14.43 0.93 -0.56
CA TYR A 275 14.44 -0.29 0.22
C TYR A 275 13.85 -1.45 -0.57
N THR A 276 14.46 -2.63 -0.46
CA THR A 276 13.91 -3.89 -0.95
C THR A 276 13.75 -4.88 0.19
N ALA A 277 12.68 -5.67 0.15
CA ALA A 277 12.42 -6.67 1.18
C ALA A 277 11.79 -7.91 0.58
N TYR A 278 12.36 -9.08 0.88
CA TYR A 278 11.66 -10.34 0.70
C TYR A 278 10.81 -10.64 1.93
N THR A 279 9.52 -10.94 1.72
CA THR A 279 8.65 -11.43 2.77
C THR A 279 7.65 -12.47 2.26
N PRO A 280 7.19 -13.40 3.10
CA PRO A 280 5.89 -14.02 2.91
C PRO A 280 4.82 -12.93 3.03
N CYS A 281 3.75 -13.07 2.23
CA CYS A 281 2.60 -12.18 2.22
C CYS A 281 1.35 -13.01 2.48
N PHE A 282 0.39 -12.46 3.23
CA PHE A 282 -0.79 -13.18 3.68
C PHE A 282 -2.05 -12.42 3.32
N ARG A 283 -2.97 -13.05 2.53
CA ARG A 283 -4.24 -12.44 2.11
C ARG A 283 -5.38 -13.44 2.28
N SER A 284 -6.46 -13.02 2.92
CA SER A 284 -7.64 -13.89 3.10
C SER A 284 -8.45 -14.08 1.82
N GLU A 285 -8.23 -13.21 0.79
CA GLU A 285 -8.88 -13.30 -0.51
C GLU A 285 -10.42 -13.33 -0.41
N ALA A 286 -10.99 -12.55 0.53
CA ALA A 286 -12.41 -12.59 0.89
C ALA A 286 -13.37 -12.31 -0.27
N GLY A 287 -12.95 -11.49 -1.25
CA GLY A 287 -13.74 -11.12 -2.44
C GLY A 287 -13.59 -12.04 -3.66
N SER A 288 -12.72 -13.08 -3.60
CA SER A 288 -12.29 -13.83 -4.79
C SER A 288 -12.89 -15.24 -4.92
N HIS A 289 -14.16 -15.43 -4.51
CA HIS A 289 -14.82 -16.73 -4.58
C HIS A 289 -14.91 -17.25 -6.03
N GLY A 290 -14.40 -18.47 -6.27
CA GLY A 290 -14.47 -19.14 -7.57
C GLY A 290 -13.45 -18.70 -8.62
N LYS A 291 -12.63 -17.66 -8.36
CA LYS A 291 -11.58 -17.22 -9.28
C LYS A 291 -10.24 -17.89 -8.95
N ASP A 292 -9.50 -18.35 -9.97
CA ASP A 292 -8.16 -18.91 -9.89
C ASP A 292 -7.99 -19.90 -8.71
N THR A 293 -8.88 -20.91 -8.62
CA THR A 293 -8.92 -21.86 -7.49
C THR A 293 -7.84 -22.93 -7.56
N ARG A 294 -7.14 -23.08 -8.70
CA ARG A 294 -6.04 -24.03 -8.91
C ARG A 294 -4.71 -23.29 -9.10
N GLY A 295 -3.62 -23.95 -8.72
CA GLY A 295 -2.27 -23.45 -8.96
C GLY A 295 -1.81 -22.37 -8.00
N LEU A 296 -0.88 -21.51 -8.47
CA LEU A 296 -0.15 -20.55 -7.67
C LEU A 296 -0.56 -19.08 -7.89
N ILE A 297 -1.58 -18.81 -8.73
CA ILE A 297 -1.95 -17.43 -9.09
C ILE A 297 -2.57 -16.70 -7.91
N ARG A 298 -3.43 -17.40 -7.13
CA ARG A 298 -4.15 -16.78 -6.01
C ARG A 298 -4.05 -17.65 -4.76
N GLN A 299 -3.25 -17.20 -3.81
CA GLN A 299 -2.90 -17.94 -2.62
C GLN A 299 -3.13 -17.11 -1.35
N HIS A 300 -3.45 -17.80 -0.23
CA HIS A 300 -3.51 -17.17 1.10
C HIS A 300 -2.13 -16.81 1.64
N GLN A 301 -1.09 -17.51 1.22
CA GLN A 301 0.30 -17.24 1.54
C GLN A 301 1.15 -17.36 0.27
N PHE A 302 1.92 -16.34 -0.04
CA PHE A 302 2.86 -16.32 -1.17
C PHE A 302 4.09 -15.48 -0.83
N ASN A 303 5.15 -15.64 -1.62
CA ASN A 303 6.40 -14.90 -1.45
C ASN A 303 6.48 -13.73 -2.42
N LYS A 304 6.98 -12.59 -1.95
CA LYS A 304 7.17 -11.40 -2.76
C LYS A 304 8.47 -10.68 -2.38
N VAL A 305 9.21 -10.23 -3.39
CA VAL A 305 10.23 -9.20 -3.22
C VAL A 305 9.55 -7.86 -3.48
N GLU A 306 9.64 -6.96 -2.54
CA GLU A 306 8.99 -5.64 -2.59
C GLU A 306 10.05 -4.55 -2.70
N LEU A 307 9.73 -3.52 -3.48
CA LEU A 307 10.52 -2.30 -3.63
C LEU A 307 9.73 -1.14 -3.02
N VAL A 308 10.35 -0.35 -2.16
CA VAL A 308 9.73 0.83 -1.53
C VAL A 308 10.68 2.01 -1.68
N LYS A 309 10.14 3.16 -2.10
CA LYS A 309 10.91 4.41 -2.22
C LYS A 309 10.27 5.53 -1.40
N PHE A 310 11.13 6.37 -0.82
CA PHE A 310 10.76 7.65 -0.22
C PHE A 310 11.47 8.74 -0.99
N THR A 311 10.70 9.69 -1.53
CA THR A 311 11.24 10.68 -2.47
C THR A 311 10.79 12.10 -2.12
N ARG A 312 11.50 13.09 -2.66
CA ARG A 312 10.97 14.44 -2.73
C ARG A 312 9.75 14.49 -3.66
N PRO A 313 8.77 15.35 -3.39
CA PRO A 313 7.58 15.48 -4.25
C PRO A 313 7.90 15.71 -5.73
N GLU A 314 8.90 16.54 -6.00
CA GLU A 314 9.33 16.90 -7.36
C GLU A 314 9.95 15.77 -8.17
N GLU A 315 10.46 14.72 -7.50
CA GLU A 315 11.17 13.59 -8.13
C GLU A 315 10.28 12.35 -8.30
N SER A 316 9.12 12.32 -7.65
CA SER A 316 8.35 11.08 -7.48
C SER A 316 7.82 10.47 -8.78
N TRP A 317 7.59 11.26 -9.83
CA TRP A 317 7.16 10.74 -11.13
C TRP A 317 8.30 10.06 -11.88
N ASP A 318 9.48 10.64 -11.88
CA ASP A 318 10.68 10.02 -12.46
C ASP A 318 11.06 8.74 -11.69
N GLU A 319 10.84 8.74 -10.38
CA GLU A 319 11.07 7.57 -9.53
C GLU A 319 10.03 6.46 -9.75
N LEU A 320 8.80 6.76 -10.16
CA LEU A 320 7.83 5.76 -10.60
C LEU A 320 8.30 5.07 -11.88
N GLU A 321 8.77 5.84 -12.86
CA GLU A 321 9.31 5.29 -14.10
C GLU A 321 10.56 4.43 -13.86
N ARG A 322 11.43 4.83 -12.91
CA ARG A 322 12.59 4.05 -12.52
C ARG A 322 12.20 2.76 -11.80
N LEU A 323 11.29 2.85 -10.82
CA LEU A 323 10.77 1.69 -10.09
C LEU A 323 10.17 0.65 -11.05
N THR A 324 9.41 1.11 -12.04
CA THR A 324 8.80 0.24 -13.05
C THR A 324 9.88 -0.46 -13.89
N ARG A 325 10.92 0.28 -14.33
CA ARG A 325 12.06 -0.31 -15.06
C ARG A 325 12.84 -1.32 -14.23
N ASP A 326 13.05 -1.05 -12.94
CA ASP A 326 13.73 -1.97 -12.02
C ASP A 326 12.98 -3.33 -11.94
N ALA A 327 11.63 -3.29 -11.93
CA ALA A 327 10.82 -4.51 -11.96
C ALA A 327 10.82 -5.20 -13.34
N GLU A 328 10.76 -4.44 -14.44
CA GLU A 328 10.84 -4.96 -15.81
C GLU A 328 12.16 -5.68 -16.07
N GLU A 329 13.27 -5.17 -15.52
CA GLU A 329 14.61 -5.76 -15.73
C GLU A 329 14.67 -7.20 -15.20
N ILE A 330 13.98 -7.53 -14.11
CA ILE A 330 13.89 -8.91 -13.63
C ILE A 330 13.25 -9.82 -14.69
N LEU A 331 12.14 -9.40 -15.31
CA LEU A 331 11.47 -10.16 -16.36
C LEU A 331 12.35 -10.30 -17.61
N GLN A 332 13.04 -9.23 -17.98
CA GLN A 332 13.95 -9.21 -19.13
C GLN A 332 15.12 -10.18 -18.95
N ARG A 333 15.75 -10.20 -17.77
CA ARG A 333 16.85 -11.14 -17.45
C ARG A 333 16.39 -12.61 -17.39
N LEU A 334 15.10 -12.82 -17.09
CA LEU A 334 14.47 -14.14 -17.12
C LEU A 334 13.93 -14.50 -18.51
N GLU A 335 14.05 -13.61 -19.49
CA GLU A 335 13.55 -13.75 -20.86
C GLU A 335 12.06 -14.07 -20.94
N LEU A 336 11.26 -13.49 -20.01
CA LEU A 336 9.81 -13.71 -19.94
C LEU A 336 9.08 -12.57 -20.67
N PRO A 337 8.21 -12.88 -21.66
CA PRO A 337 7.46 -11.88 -22.38
C PRO A 337 6.39 -11.24 -21.46
N TYR A 338 6.30 -9.92 -21.49
CA TYR A 338 5.38 -9.15 -20.65
C TYR A 338 4.83 -7.92 -21.36
N ARG A 339 3.81 -7.32 -20.77
CA ARG A 339 3.32 -5.99 -21.13
C ARG A 339 3.21 -5.11 -19.88
N VAL A 340 3.29 -3.80 -20.09
CA VAL A 340 3.05 -2.78 -19.06
C VAL A 340 1.75 -2.07 -19.40
N VAL A 341 0.85 -1.99 -18.42
CA VAL A 341 -0.42 -1.28 -18.52
C VAL A 341 -0.50 -0.17 -17.49
N ASN A 342 -1.08 0.98 -17.87
CA ASN A 342 -1.43 2.08 -16.98
C ASN A 342 -2.86 1.86 -16.49
N LEU A 343 -3.05 1.64 -15.20
CA LEU A 343 -4.36 1.35 -14.65
C LEU A 343 -5.31 2.54 -14.81
N CYS A 344 -6.55 2.26 -15.17
CA CYS A 344 -7.60 3.27 -15.24
C CYS A 344 -8.14 3.60 -13.83
N THR A 345 -8.93 4.67 -13.75
CA THR A 345 -9.47 5.17 -12.46
C THR A 345 -10.30 4.13 -11.70
N GLY A 346 -11.01 3.24 -12.39
CA GLY A 346 -11.86 2.21 -11.77
C GLY A 346 -11.08 1.00 -11.25
N ASP A 347 -9.89 0.73 -11.82
CA ASP A 347 -9.00 -0.37 -11.42
C ASP A 347 -7.88 0.07 -10.46
N LEU A 348 -7.66 1.38 -10.34
CA LEU A 348 -6.61 1.96 -9.52
C LEU A 348 -6.77 1.63 -8.03
N GLY A 349 -5.74 1.13 -7.38
CA GLY A 349 -5.71 0.81 -5.95
C GLY A 349 -6.09 2.01 -5.06
N PHE A 350 -6.73 1.75 -3.92
CA PHE A 350 -7.30 2.77 -3.00
C PHE A 350 -6.34 3.91 -2.65
N SER A 351 -5.11 3.59 -2.32
CA SER A 351 -4.07 4.55 -1.88
C SER A 351 -3.27 5.16 -3.03
N SER A 352 -3.37 4.62 -4.27
CA SER A 352 -2.54 5.01 -5.40
C SER A 352 -3.07 6.25 -6.11
N ALA A 353 -2.16 7.14 -6.54
CA ALA A 353 -2.44 8.24 -7.46
C ALA A 353 -2.20 7.84 -8.93
N LYS A 354 -1.27 6.91 -9.18
CA LYS A 354 -1.01 6.29 -10.48
C LYS A 354 -0.32 4.95 -10.26
N THR A 355 -0.67 3.97 -11.10
CA THR A 355 -0.11 2.63 -11.04
C THR A 355 0.17 2.10 -12.44
N TYR A 356 1.34 1.50 -12.61
CA TYR A 356 1.67 0.64 -13.74
C TYR A 356 1.66 -0.81 -13.28
N ASP A 357 0.88 -1.66 -13.96
CA ASP A 357 0.97 -3.10 -13.77
C ASP A 357 1.85 -3.72 -14.85
N LEU A 358 2.73 -4.62 -14.43
CA LEU A 358 3.45 -5.52 -15.30
C LEU A 358 2.67 -6.82 -15.35
N GLU A 359 2.34 -7.27 -16.57
CA GLU A 359 1.61 -8.50 -16.79
C GLU A 359 2.45 -9.44 -17.65
N VAL A 360 2.74 -10.64 -17.13
CA VAL A 360 3.53 -11.66 -17.81
C VAL A 360 2.62 -12.60 -18.62
N TRP A 361 3.09 -13.03 -19.81
CA TRP A 361 2.37 -13.99 -20.63
C TRP A 361 2.42 -15.40 -20.04
N LEU A 362 1.28 -16.07 -19.98
CA LEU A 362 1.16 -17.46 -19.52
C LEU A 362 0.58 -18.34 -20.62
N PRO A 363 1.43 -19.12 -21.32
CA PRO A 363 0.99 -19.96 -22.45
C PRO A 363 -0.07 -20.98 -22.12
N GLY A 364 0.02 -21.63 -20.94
CA GLY A 364 -0.95 -22.63 -20.51
C GLY A 364 -2.34 -22.08 -20.20
N GLN A 365 -2.47 -20.75 -20.10
CA GLN A 365 -3.75 -20.05 -19.91
C GLN A 365 -4.12 -19.18 -21.13
N GLY A 366 -3.17 -18.92 -22.03
CA GLY A 366 -3.35 -18.13 -23.23
C GLY A 366 -3.66 -16.64 -22.93
N LEU A 367 -3.13 -16.08 -21.83
CA LEU A 367 -3.38 -14.71 -21.42
C LEU A 367 -2.23 -14.10 -20.61
N TYR A 368 -2.28 -12.78 -20.47
CA TYR A 368 -1.40 -12.03 -19.57
C TYR A 368 -1.94 -12.03 -18.14
N ARG A 369 -1.03 -12.13 -17.17
CA ARG A 369 -1.35 -12.06 -15.73
C ARG A 369 -0.45 -11.06 -15.03
N GLU A 370 -1.04 -10.22 -14.20
CA GLU A 370 -0.32 -9.29 -13.32
C GLU A 370 0.75 -10.03 -12.49
N ILE A 371 1.98 -9.52 -12.50
CA ILE A 371 3.12 -10.03 -11.73
C ILE A 371 3.76 -8.97 -10.84
N SER A 372 3.57 -7.70 -11.17
CA SER A 372 3.99 -6.55 -10.39
C SER A 372 3.01 -5.40 -10.57
N SER A 373 2.83 -4.62 -9.52
CA SER A 373 2.05 -3.38 -9.53
C SER A 373 2.92 -2.27 -8.94
N CYS A 374 3.34 -1.32 -9.78
CA CYS A 374 4.25 -0.21 -9.43
C CYS A 374 3.44 1.07 -9.24
N SER A 375 3.38 1.59 -8.02
CA SER A 375 2.48 2.68 -7.63
C SER A 375 3.21 3.88 -7.06
N ASN A 376 2.71 5.07 -7.39
CA ASN A 376 3.03 6.33 -6.71
C ASN A 376 1.83 6.75 -5.86
N PHE A 377 2.04 6.90 -4.56
CA PHE A 377 1.00 7.29 -3.60
C PHE A 377 1.00 8.79 -3.31
N LEU A 378 1.94 9.53 -3.89
CA LEU A 378 2.21 10.91 -3.51
C LEU A 378 2.41 11.01 -1.99
N ASP A 379 1.75 11.97 -1.34
CA ASP A 379 1.84 12.17 0.11
C ASP A 379 0.79 11.39 0.93
N PHE A 380 -0.05 10.56 0.29
CA PHE A 380 -1.16 9.86 0.93
C PHE A 380 -0.74 8.98 2.12
N GLN A 381 0.28 8.15 1.93
CA GLN A 381 0.82 7.31 3.00
C GLN A 381 1.68 8.11 3.97
N ALA A 382 2.46 9.06 3.47
CA ALA A 382 3.29 9.93 4.30
C ALA A 382 2.44 10.78 5.27
N ARG A 383 1.25 11.22 4.85
CA ARG A 383 0.28 11.88 5.74
C ARG A 383 -0.19 10.95 6.85
N ARG A 384 -0.63 9.73 6.48
CA ARG A 384 -1.12 8.74 7.43
C ARG A 384 -0.06 8.22 8.39
N ALA A 385 1.18 8.13 7.94
CA ALA A 385 2.31 7.63 8.73
C ALA A 385 3.18 8.74 9.35
N GLY A 386 2.83 10.04 9.15
CA GLY A 386 3.58 11.16 9.73
C GLY A 386 5.00 11.33 9.17
N ILE A 387 5.28 10.87 7.94
CA ILE A 387 6.64 10.86 7.37
C ILE A 387 6.93 12.17 6.66
N ARG A 388 7.91 12.91 7.15
CA ARG A 388 8.27 14.23 6.66
C ARG A 388 9.76 14.31 6.38
N PHE A 389 10.17 15.33 5.65
CA PHE A 389 11.59 15.69 5.54
C PHE A 389 11.79 17.18 5.76
N LYS A 390 13.00 17.55 6.12
CA LYS A 390 13.39 18.93 6.35
C LYS A 390 14.43 19.37 5.33
N LYS A 391 14.04 20.31 4.48
CA LYS A 391 14.93 20.92 3.50
C LYS A 391 15.91 21.85 4.21
N LYS A 392 17.19 21.75 3.87
CA LYS A 392 18.25 22.59 4.48
C LYS A 392 17.96 24.09 4.30
N GLY A 393 18.01 24.84 5.39
CA GLY A 393 17.78 26.29 5.37
C GLY A 393 16.30 26.71 5.42
N THR A 394 15.35 25.79 5.55
CA THR A 394 13.93 26.11 5.72
C THR A 394 13.46 25.97 7.16
N SER A 395 12.43 26.73 7.55
CA SER A 395 11.86 26.67 8.92
C SER A 395 10.80 25.60 9.11
N GLY A 396 10.33 24.94 8.03
CA GLY A 396 9.27 23.95 8.05
C GLY A 396 9.72 22.56 7.60
N THR A 397 8.80 21.60 7.68
CA THR A 397 8.94 20.26 7.11
C THR A 397 7.96 20.05 5.96
N THR A 398 8.29 19.17 5.03
CA THR A 398 7.45 18.78 3.90
C THR A 398 7.19 17.27 4.00
N LEU A 399 6.02 16.80 3.57
CA LEU A 399 5.74 15.38 3.44
C LEU A 399 6.58 14.78 2.31
N VAL A 400 7.11 13.58 2.52
CA VAL A 400 7.71 12.80 1.43
C VAL A 400 6.62 12.25 0.52
N HIS A 401 6.97 11.88 -0.71
CA HIS A 401 6.17 10.98 -1.51
C HIS A 401 6.66 9.55 -1.30
N THR A 402 5.72 8.59 -1.27
CA THR A 402 6.03 7.17 -1.18
C THR A 402 5.66 6.46 -2.47
N LEU A 403 6.49 5.49 -2.84
CA LEU A 403 6.24 4.62 -3.99
C LEU A 403 6.52 3.18 -3.56
N ASN A 404 5.80 2.24 -4.16
CA ASN A 404 6.17 0.83 -4.07
C ASN A 404 5.89 0.07 -5.35
N GLY A 405 6.49 -1.12 -5.45
CA GLY A 405 6.20 -2.07 -6.50
C GLY A 405 6.78 -3.44 -6.17
N SER A 406 6.20 -4.48 -6.74
CA SER A 406 6.79 -5.81 -6.59
C SER A 406 8.01 -5.96 -7.49
N GLY A 407 9.08 -6.44 -6.93
CA GLY A 407 10.32 -6.69 -7.66
C GLY A 407 10.77 -8.17 -7.75
N LEU A 408 9.92 -9.23 -7.85
CA LEU A 408 8.52 -9.41 -8.25
C LEU A 408 7.73 -10.29 -7.25
N ALA A 409 6.48 -10.68 -7.64
CA ALA A 409 5.74 -11.78 -7.01
C ALA A 409 6.39 -13.13 -7.37
N VAL A 410 7.10 -13.76 -6.40
CA VAL A 410 7.98 -14.92 -6.66
C VAL A 410 7.21 -16.12 -7.22
N GLY A 411 6.06 -16.46 -6.62
CA GLY A 411 5.24 -17.57 -7.08
C GLY A 411 4.70 -17.38 -8.50
N ARG A 412 4.28 -16.15 -8.89
CA ARG A 412 3.85 -15.85 -10.26
C ARG A 412 5.01 -15.86 -11.24
N THR A 413 6.21 -15.46 -10.83
CA THR A 413 7.43 -15.59 -11.64
C THR A 413 7.78 -17.06 -11.88
N LEU A 414 7.64 -17.90 -10.84
CA LEU A 414 7.82 -19.35 -10.99
C LEU A 414 6.80 -19.94 -11.96
N VAL A 415 5.52 -19.54 -11.89
CA VAL A 415 4.48 -19.92 -12.86
C VAL A 415 4.92 -19.57 -14.28
N ALA A 416 5.35 -18.31 -14.48
CA ALA A 416 5.77 -17.84 -15.81
C ALA A 416 6.96 -18.65 -16.36
N ILE A 417 7.94 -19.00 -15.52
CA ILE A 417 9.07 -19.85 -15.93
C ILE A 417 8.58 -21.24 -16.30
N LEU A 418 7.73 -21.88 -15.49
CA LEU A 418 7.23 -23.21 -15.80
C LEU A 418 6.47 -23.25 -17.11
N GLU A 419 5.62 -22.26 -17.37
CA GLU A 419 4.78 -22.24 -18.55
C GLU A 419 5.52 -21.80 -19.83
N ASN A 420 6.42 -20.79 -19.75
CA ASN A 420 7.15 -20.30 -20.93
C ASN A 420 8.35 -21.16 -21.32
N ASN A 421 8.93 -21.93 -20.40
CA ASN A 421 10.14 -22.71 -20.64
C ASN A 421 9.91 -24.24 -20.67
N GLN A 422 8.64 -24.66 -20.83
CA GLN A 422 8.28 -26.07 -20.92
C GLN A 422 8.71 -26.67 -22.26
N GLU A 423 9.07 -27.94 -22.24
CA GLU A 423 9.51 -28.73 -23.41
C GLU A 423 8.54 -29.89 -23.69
N ALA A 424 8.53 -30.39 -24.94
CA ALA A 424 7.69 -31.51 -25.36
C ALA A 424 7.93 -32.79 -24.54
N ASP A 425 9.16 -33.02 -24.05
CA ASP A 425 9.50 -34.15 -23.18
C ASP A 425 9.01 -34.00 -21.74
N GLY A 426 8.36 -32.87 -21.41
CA GLY A 426 7.84 -32.54 -20.11
C GLY A 426 8.85 -31.96 -19.14
N SER A 427 10.08 -31.73 -19.57
CA SER A 427 11.06 -30.95 -18.79
C SER A 427 10.78 -29.44 -18.85
N VAL A 428 11.45 -28.69 -17.99
CA VAL A 428 11.40 -27.22 -17.98
C VAL A 428 12.82 -26.68 -17.97
N ASN A 429 13.16 -25.83 -18.95
CA ASN A 429 14.44 -25.15 -19.00
C ASN A 429 14.55 -24.11 -17.88
N ILE A 430 15.73 -23.99 -17.27
CA ILE A 430 16.01 -22.97 -16.26
C ILE A 430 16.65 -21.79 -16.98
N PRO A 431 16.07 -20.58 -16.85
CA PRO A 431 16.66 -19.34 -17.36
C PRO A 431 18.14 -19.22 -16.97
N VAL A 432 18.96 -18.76 -17.91
CA VAL A 432 20.43 -18.69 -17.73
C VAL A 432 20.80 -17.92 -16.46
N ALA A 433 20.10 -16.81 -16.18
CA ALA A 433 20.31 -15.98 -14.99
C ALA A 433 20.10 -16.73 -13.66
N LEU A 434 19.27 -17.78 -13.65
CA LEU A 434 18.99 -18.57 -12.44
C LEU A 434 19.89 -19.77 -12.24
N ARG A 435 20.64 -20.22 -13.26
CA ARG A 435 21.49 -21.42 -13.18
C ARG A 435 22.52 -21.39 -12.05
N PRO A 436 23.17 -20.25 -11.74
CA PRO A 436 24.06 -20.16 -10.57
C PRO A 436 23.36 -20.47 -9.25
N TYR A 437 22.13 -19.98 -9.07
CA TYR A 437 21.31 -20.22 -7.87
C TYR A 437 20.72 -21.65 -7.83
N MET A 438 20.68 -22.32 -8.99
CA MET A 438 20.20 -23.70 -9.15
C MET A 438 21.34 -24.74 -9.15
N VAL A 439 22.54 -24.35 -8.71
CA VAL A 439 23.75 -25.23 -8.68
C VAL A 439 24.13 -25.72 -10.09
N GLY A 440 24.07 -24.83 -11.06
CA GLY A 440 24.41 -25.11 -12.45
C GLY A 440 23.41 -26.00 -13.20
N LYS A 441 22.25 -26.33 -12.64
CA LYS A 441 21.23 -27.09 -13.38
C LYS A 441 20.66 -26.25 -14.52
N GLU A 442 20.56 -26.89 -15.67
CA GLU A 442 19.98 -26.26 -16.86
C GLU A 442 18.51 -26.61 -17.07
N ARG A 443 18.06 -27.75 -16.52
CA ARG A 443 16.68 -28.26 -16.67
C ARG A 443 16.15 -28.89 -15.39
N ILE A 444 14.83 -28.83 -15.22
CA ILE A 444 14.08 -29.67 -14.27
C ILE A 444 13.43 -30.76 -15.10
N GLN A 445 13.81 -32.02 -14.84
CA GLN A 445 13.31 -33.19 -15.57
C GLN A 445 12.20 -33.91 -14.79
N PRO A 446 11.25 -34.56 -15.48
CA PRO A 446 10.31 -35.46 -14.82
C PRO A 446 11.06 -36.49 -13.99
N THR A 447 10.55 -36.79 -12.81
CA THR A 447 11.08 -37.86 -11.97
C THR A 447 10.83 -39.18 -12.70
N ALA A 448 11.87 -39.98 -12.93
CA ALA A 448 11.67 -41.32 -13.48
C ALA A 448 10.75 -42.11 -12.54
N VAL A 449 9.61 -42.60 -13.08
CA VAL A 449 8.62 -43.41 -12.38
C VAL A 449 9.20 -44.79 -12.05
#